data_b3ac9c46573c222a051d0d94ccdec0b3
#
_entry.id   b3ac9c46573c222a051d0d94ccdec0b3
#
_cell.length_a   1.000
_cell.length_b   1.000
_cell.length_c   1.000
_cell.angle_alpha   90.00
_cell.angle_beta   90.00
_cell.angle_gamma   90.00
#
_symmetry.space_group_name_H-M   'P 1'
#
loop_
_entity.id
_entity.type
_entity.pdbx_description
1 polymer ?
#
loop_
_entity_poly.entity_id
_entity_poly.type
_entity_poly.pdbx_seq_one_letter_code
_entity_poly.pdbx_strand_id
1 'polypeptide(L)'
;MYKSKLLSTFIIPMFLCITITTISSAQNLKEGIQNTSQISEGKKNLKRDSAELMAFKSKIHNFNQHFKNKNSQRANQLKVDIITDMIREVRQSSIKADQARREIAQSSAEIKTDNRELRRDRKDSRRSHKDRKDDKKDMARDRANKRDDKRDRRDDVRDFDAQVHRYERQAHILQTLRAFNFSFNANSITANKANKILLNEFLHTLEADLTATKRELREDKKERREDRRERRDDKQERKERRKRR
;
A
#
# COMPACT_ATOMS: atom_id res chain seq x y z
N MET A 1 30.47 -56.78 20.28
CA MET A 1 30.51 -55.51 19.50
C MET A 1 29.20 -55.23 18.77
N TYR A 2 28.14 -54.91 19.51
CA TYR A 2 26.85 -54.49 18.93
C TYR A 2 26.06 -53.71 19.99
N LYS A 3 26.27 -52.44 20.13
CA LYS A 3 25.36 -51.49 20.83
C LYS A 3 25.72 -50.07 20.41
N SER A 4 25.07 -49.53 19.38
CA SER A 4 24.92 -48.05 19.21
C SER A 4 24.21 -47.65 17.93
N LYS A 5 23.03 -48.15 17.61
CA LYS A 5 22.24 -47.69 16.45
C LYS A 5 20.75 -47.47 16.71
N LEU A 6 20.29 -47.32 17.96
CA LEU A 6 18.86 -47.18 18.26
C LEU A 6 18.44 -45.85 18.87
N LEU A 7 19.32 -44.84 18.97
CA LEU A 7 19.01 -43.53 19.60
C LEU A 7 18.84 -42.36 18.63
N SER A 8 19.01 -42.58 17.32
CA SER A 8 18.99 -41.45 16.36
C SER A 8 17.64 -41.23 15.65
N THR A 9 16.70 -42.16 15.74
CA THR A 9 15.47 -42.10 14.91
C THR A 9 14.26 -41.47 15.60
N PHE A 10 14.29 -41.21 16.91
CA PHE A 10 13.15 -40.67 17.65
C PHE A 10 13.18 -39.15 17.90
N ILE A 11 14.30 -38.50 17.69
CA ILE A 11 14.45 -37.05 17.97
C ILE A 11 14.00 -36.16 16.79
N ILE A 12 14.06 -36.67 15.56
CA ILE A 12 13.76 -35.87 14.34
C ILE A 12 12.28 -35.47 14.22
N PRO A 13 11.26 -36.30 14.51
CA PRO A 13 9.87 -35.89 14.38
C PRO A 13 9.41 -34.89 15.46
N MET A 14 10.04 -34.85 16.63
CA MET A 14 9.65 -33.93 17.70
C MET A 14 10.14 -32.51 17.46
N PHE A 15 11.29 -32.32 16.80
CA PHE A 15 11.80 -31.00 16.43
C PHE A 15 11.01 -30.37 15.27
N LEU A 16 10.46 -31.18 14.36
CA LEU A 16 9.71 -30.68 13.21
C LEU A 16 8.33 -30.11 13.61
N CYS A 17 7.72 -30.64 14.68
CA CYS A 17 6.45 -30.10 15.18
C CYS A 17 6.58 -28.77 15.94
N ILE A 18 7.74 -28.50 16.54
CA ILE A 18 7.97 -27.25 17.30
C ILE A 18 8.25 -26.08 16.32
N THR A 19 8.87 -26.34 15.19
CA THR A 19 9.23 -25.29 14.22
C THR A 19 8.02 -24.72 13.47
N ILE A 20 6.97 -25.49 13.22
CA ILE A 20 5.78 -25.05 12.49
C ILE A 20 4.96 -24.03 13.30
N THR A 21 4.84 -24.21 14.62
CA THR A 21 4.10 -23.28 15.48
C THR A 21 4.85 -21.97 15.76
N THR A 22 6.18 -21.95 15.62
CA THR A 22 6.98 -20.74 15.79
C THR A 22 6.98 -19.86 14.54
N ILE A 23 6.85 -20.42 13.36
CA ILE A 23 6.83 -19.70 12.08
C ILE A 23 5.58 -18.82 11.99
N SER A 24 4.39 -19.35 12.25
CA SER A 24 3.12 -18.58 12.23
C SER A 24 3.13 -17.43 13.24
N SER A 25 3.64 -17.65 14.47
CA SER A 25 3.72 -16.59 15.48
C SER A 25 4.73 -15.48 15.14
N ALA A 26 5.82 -15.83 14.45
CA ALA A 26 6.82 -14.88 14.01
C ALA A 26 6.30 -14.05 12.82
N GLN A 27 5.51 -14.67 11.94
CA GLN A 27 4.89 -13.99 10.81
C GLN A 27 3.87 -12.95 11.29
N ASN A 28 2.92 -13.32 12.14
CA ASN A 28 1.93 -12.39 12.71
C ASN A 28 2.57 -11.25 13.53
N LEU A 29 3.74 -11.46 14.14
CA LEU A 29 4.47 -10.39 14.83
C LEU A 29 5.11 -9.43 13.82
N LYS A 30 5.69 -9.96 12.75
CA LYS A 30 6.31 -9.17 11.68
C LYS A 30 5.27 -8.29 10.98
N GLU A 31 4.12 -8.83 10.61
CA GLU A 31 2.99 -8.11 10.01
C GLU A 31 2.51 -6.97 10.93
N GLY A 32 2.33 -7.23 12.20
CA GLY A 32 1.89 -6.19 13.12
C GLY A 32 2.92 -5.07 13.38
N ILE A 33 4.21 -5.33 13.23
CA ILE A 33 5.26 -4.30 13.27
C ILE A 33 5.23 -3.51 11.96
N GLN A 34 5.09 -4.17 10.83
CA GLN A 34 5.01 -3.58 9.50
C GLN A 34 3.82 -2.63 9.40
N ASN A 35 2.60 -3.07 9.75
CA ASN A 35 1.39 -2.24 9.74
C ASN A 35 1.49 -1.02 10.67
N THR A 36 2.22 -1.15 11.79
CA THR A 36 2.45 0.00 12.69
C THR A 36 3.39 1.02 12.06
N SER A 37 4.41 0.57 11.35
CA SER A 37 5.35 1.43 10.62
C SER A 37 4.65 2.13 9.47
N GLN A 38 3.87 1.42 8.66
CA GLN A 38 3.08 1.96 7.55
C GLN A 38 2.12 3.06 8.01
N ILE A 39 1.37 2.85 9.10
CA ILE A 39 0.48 3.88 9.66
C ILE A 39 1.26 5.13 10.12
N SER A 40 2.44 4.95 10.73
CA SER A 40 3.27 6.07 11.18
C SER A 40 3.79 6.88 10.00
N GLU A 41 4.27 6.19 8.98
CA GLU A 41 4.77 6.78 7.74
C GLU A 41 3.65 7.44 6.94
N GLY A 42 2.51 6.78 6.79
CA GLY A 42 1.32 7.33 6.14
C GLY A 42 0.83 8.63 6.77
N LYS A 43 0.88 8.75 8.10
CA LYS A 43 0.57 10.02 8.79
C LYS A 43 1.57 11.13 8.48
N LYS A 44 2.87 10.82 8.44
CA LYS A 44 3.92 11.79 8.08
C LYS A 44 3.76 12.25 6.64
N ASN A 45 3.54 11.30 5.72
CA ASN A 45 3.30 11.57 4.32
C ASN A 45 2.06 12.44 4.12
N LEU A 46 0.95 12.11 4.76
CA LEU A 46 -0.28 12.90 4.69
C LEU A 46 -0.08 14.35 5.14
N LYS A 47 0.67 14.57 6.23
CA LYS A 47 0.97 15.92 6.73
C LYS A 47 1.85 16.69 5.74
N ARG A 48 2.89 16.05 5.19
CA ARG A 48 3.77 16.63 4.18
C ARG A 48 3.00 16.97 2.92
N ASP A 49 2.30 16.01 2.33
CA ASP A 49 1.57 16.15 1.07
C ASP A 49 0.48 17.24 1.17
N SER A 50 -0.17 17.34 2.36
CA SER A 50 -1.14 18.43 2.61
C SER A 50 -0.49 19.81 2.63
N ALA A 51 0.68 19.96 3.24
CA ALA A 51 1.41 21.23 3.28
C ALA A 51 1.93 21.61 1.88
N GLU A 52 2.47 20.65 1.13
CA GLU A 52 2.97 20.82 -0.23
C GLU A 52 1.83 21.22 -1.18
N LEU A 53 0.66 20.58 -1.08
CA LEU A 53 -0.53 20.95 -1.85
C LEU A 53 -0.97 22.39 -1.56
N MET A 54 -0.98 22.83 -0.30
CA MET A 54 -1.34 24.21 0.05
C MET A 54 -0.33 25.22 -0.52
N ALA A 55 0.96 24.93 -0.43
CA ALA A 55 2.01 25.77 -0.99
C ALA A 55 1.89 25.86 -2.52
N PHE A 56 1.64 24.72 -3.18
CA PHE A 56 1.44 24.67 -4.62
C PHE A 56 0.19 25.46 -5.05
N LYS A 57 -0.93 25.34 -4.35
CA LYS A 57 -2.15 26.15 -4.57
C LYS A 57 -1.87 27.65 -4.49
N SER A 58 -1.10 28.09 -3.52
CA SER A 58 -0.71 29.49 -3.37
C SER A 58 0.13 29.96 -4.56
N LYS A 59 1.10 29.15 -5.02
CA LYS A 59 1.91 29.48 -6.21
C LYS A 59 1.06 29.57 -7.48
N ILE A 60 0.13 28.63 -7.68
CA ILE A 60 -0.81 28.65 -8.81
C ILE A 60 -1.72 29.88 -8.75
N HIS A 61 -2.20 30.24 -7.56
CA HIS A 61 -3.00 31.46 -7.39
C HIS A 61 -2.22 32.71 -7.81
N ASN A 62 -0.99 32.87 -7.32
CA ASN A 62 -0.12 33.98 -7.65
C ASN A 62 0.21 34.00 -9.16
N PHE A 63 0.52 32.86 -9.74
CA PHE A 63 0.71 32.72 -11.19
C PHE A 63 -0.53 33.19 -11.96
N ASN A 64 -1.72 32.76 -11.58
CA ASN A 64 -2.97 33.14 -12.24
C ASN A 64 -3.24 34.62 -12.19
N GLN A 65 -2.87 35.33 -11.11
CA GLN A 65 -2.98 36.79 -11.01
C GLN A 65 -2.07 37.49 -12.04
N HIS A 66 -0.79 37.09 -12.11
CA HIS A 66 0.16 37.67 -13.07
C HIS A 66 -0.16 37.28 -14.51
N PHE A 67 -0.68 36.07 -14.72
CA PHE A 67 -1.19 35.66 -16.02
C PHE A 67 -2.36 36.52 -16.49
N LYS A 68 -3.32 36.83 -15.62
CA LYS A 68 -4.46 37.71 -15.91
C LYS A 68 -3.99 39.14 -16.27
N ASN A 69 -2.98 39.62 -15.59
CA ASN A 69 -2.38 40.94 -15.80
C ASN A 69 -1.41 40.98 -16.99
N LYS A 70 -1.28 39.90 -17.77
CA LYS A 70 -0.38 39.76 -18.92
C LYS A 70 1.09 40.07 -18.59
N ASN A 71 1.52 39.85 -17.34
CA ASN A 71 2.91 40.07 -16.92
C ASN A 71 3.72 38.80 -17.22
N SER A 72 4.31 38.73 -18.42
CA SER A 72 5.06 37.57 -18.89
C SER A 72 6.32 37.29 -18.06
N GLN A 73 7.03 38.32 -17.65
CA GLN A 73 8.26 38.17 -16.86
C GLN A 73 7.96 37.48 -15.52
N ARG A 74 6.97 38.00 -14.79
CA ARG A 74 6.61 37.47 -13.49
C ARG A 74 5.94 36.09 -13.59
N ALA A 75 5.11 35.90 -14.62
CA ALA A 75 4.51 34.57 -14.88
C ALA A 75 5.58 33.50 -15.14
N ASN A 76 6.62 33.81 -15.93
CA ASN A 76 7.71 32.87 -16.19
C ASN A 76 8.60 32.62 -14.97
N GLN A 77 8.86 33.65 -14.13
CA GLN A 77 9.57 33.45 -12.86
C GLN A 77 8.81 32.47 -11.93
N LEU A 78 7.52 32.71 -11.73
CA LEU A 78 6.67 31.84 -10.93
C LEU A 78 6.55 30.43 -11.53
N LYS A 79 6.55 30.32 -12.87
CA LYS A 79 6.59 29.00 -13.54
C LYS A 79 7.85 28.22 -13.15
N VAL A 80 9.02 28.83 -13.07
CA VAL A 80 10.26 28.14 -12.65
C VAL A 80 10.12 27.57 -11.26
N ASP A 81 9.55 28.31 -10.31
CA ASP A 81 9.32 27.85 -8.95
C ASP A 81 8.30 26.71 -8.90
N ILE A 82 7.24 26.79 -9.71
CA ILE A 82 6.22 25.74 -9.86
C ILE A 82 6.84 24.47 -10.47
N ILE A 83 7.67 24.60 -11.51
CA ILE A 83 8.36 23.46 -12.13
C ILE A 83 9.27 22.75 -11.13
N THR A 84 9.93 23.49 -10.25
CA THR A 84 10.76 22.88 -9.18
C THR A 84 9.93 22.00 -8.24
N ASP A 85 8.75 22.48 -7.83
CA ASP A 85 7.83 21.69 -7.04
C ASP A 85 7.31 20.48 -7.84
N MET A 86 6.92 20.67 -9.11
CA MET A 86 6.44 19.58 -9.96
C MET A 86 7.49 18.47 -10.13
N ILE A 87 8.77 18.79 -10.27
CA ILE A 87 9.86 17.81 -10.33
C ILE A 87 9.89 16.96 -9.06
N ARG A 88 9.76 17.60 -7.89
CA ARG A 88 9.73 16.92 -6.61
C ARG A 88 8.51 15.98 -6.52
N GLU A 89 7.33 16.46 -6.88
CA GLU A 89 6.09 15.70 -6.82
C GLU A 89 6.09 14.49 -7.76
N VAL A 90 6.55 14.66 -9.01
CA VAL A 90 6.69 13.56 -9.97
C VAL A 90 7.62 12.48 -9.43
N ARG A 91 8.74 12.88 -8.81
CA ARG A 91 9.65 11.90 -8.17
C ARG A 91 8.99 11.17 -7.01
N GLN A 92 8.24 11.86 -6.16
CA GLN A 92 7.50 11.24 -5.06
C GLN A 92 6.42 10.27 -5.57
N SER A 93 5.71 10.67 -6.63
CA SER A 93 4.68 9.85 -7.27
C SER A 93 5.26 8.55 -7.86
N SER A 94 6.46 8.62 -8.47
CA SER A 94 7.20 7.44 -8.93
C SER A 94 7.55 6.49 -7.77
N ILE A 95 8.05 7.04 -6.66
CA ILE A 95 8.38 6.24 -5.47
C ILE A 95 7.14 5.56 -4.90
N LYS A 96 6.00 6.24 -4.83
CA LYS A 96 4.72 5.66 -4.39
C LYS A 96 4.27 4.53 -5.31
N ALA A 97 4.39 4.68 -6.63
CA ALA A 97 4.07 3.63 -7.59
C ALA A 97 4.96 2.38 -7.39
N ASP A 98 6.25 2.56 -7.14
CA ASP A 98 7.17 1.45 -6.85
C ASP A 98 6.84 0.76 -5.51
N GLN A 99 6.39 1.49 -4.51
CA GLN A 99 5.94 0.95 -3.22
C GLN A 99 4.68 0.09 -3.41
N ALA A 100 3.66 0.63 -4.05
CA ALA A 100 2.42 -0.08 -4.34
C ALA A 100 2.67 -1.38 -5.15
N ARG A 101 3.62 -1.36 -6.09
CA ARG A 101 4.03 -2.58 -6.82
C ARG A 101 4.60 -3.66 -5.90
N ARG A 102 5.37 -3.27 -4.87
CA ARG A 102 5.93 -4.22 -3.89
C ARG A 102 4.84 -4.81 -2.99
N GLU A 103 3.88 -4.00 -2.57
CA GLU A 103 2.72 -4.42 -1.76
C GLU A 103 1.87 -5.46 -2.50
N ILE A 104 1.58 -5.26 -3.78
CA ILE A 104 0.91 -6.27 -4.63
C ILE A 104 1.70 -7.58 -4.70
N ALA A 105 3.03 -7.51 -4.81
CA ALA A 105 3.85 -8.71 -4.83
C ALA A 105 3.79 -9.46 -3.49
N GLN A 106 3.76 -8.74 -2.38
CA GLN A 106 3.67 -9.28 -1.02
C GLN A 106 2.30 -9.93 -0.80
N SER A 107 1.20 -9.23 -1.02
CA SER A 107 -0.17 -9.77 -0.85
C SER A 107 -0.40 -11.00 -1.74
N SER A 108 0.23 -11.05 -2.91
CA SER A 108 0.20 -12.23 -3.79
C SER A 108 0.90 -13.44 -3.17
N ALA A 109 2.00 -13.22 -2.44
CA ALA A 109 2.73 -14.28 -1.76
C ALA A 109 1.95 -14.80 -0.54
N GLU A 110 1.29 -13.92 0.20
CA GLU A 110 0.42 -14.24 1.34
C GLU A 110 -0.74 -15.12 0.91
N ILE A 111 -1.52 -14.74 -0.09
CA ILE A 111 -2.60 -15.56 -0.65
C ILE A 111 -2.12 -16.95 -1.08
N LYS A 112 -0.87 -17.07 -1.59
CA LYS A 112 -0.30 -18.35 -1.97
C LYS A 112 0.01 -19.22 -0.74
N THR A 113 0.41 -18.61 0.36
CA THR A 113 0.68 -19.29 1.64
C THR A 113 -0.61 -19.81 2.24
N ASP A 114 -1.64 -19.00 2.35
CA ASP A 114 -2.97 -19.34 2.87
C ASP A 114 -3.60 -20.50 2.09
N ASN A 115 -3.43 -20.48 0.76
CA ASN A 115 -3.88 -21.60 -0.07
C ASN A 115 -3.20 -22.92 0.28
N ARG A 116 -1.93 -22.88 0.72
CA ARG A 116 -1.20 -24.09 1.15
C ARG A 116 -1.67 -24.55 2.52
N GLU A 117 -1.92 -23.61 3.43
CA GLU A 117 -2.45 -23.90 4.78
C GLU A 117 -3.83 -24.52 4.70
N LEU A 118 -4.77 -23.90 4.00
CA LEU A 118 -6.11 -24.48 3.76
C LEU A 118 -6.09 -25.88 3.15
N ARG A 119 -5.10 -26.17 2.29
CA ARG A 119 -4.95 -27.54 1.75
C ARG A 119 -4.47 -28.53 2.80
N ARG A 120 -3.61 -28.11 3.76
CA ARG A 120 -3.12 -28.94 4.87
C ARG A 120 -4.25 -29.22 5.85
N ASP A 121 -4.97 -28.18 6.30
CA ASP A 121 -6.08 -28.29 7.24
C ASP A 121 -7.18 -29.19 6.70
N ARG A 122 -7.48 -29.08 5.40
CA ARG A 122 -8.42 -29.98 4.73
C ARG A 122 -7.96 -31.44 4.70
N LYS A 123 -6.65 -31.72 4.68
CA LYS A 123 -6.12 -33.08 4.77
C LYS A 123 -6.20 -33.61 6.21
N ASP A 124 -5.90 -32.77 7.18
CA ASP A 124 -5.88 -33.11 8.59
C ASP A 124 -7.29 -33.35 9.14
N SER A 125 -8.26 -32.50 8.75
CA SER A 125 -9.68 -32.72 9.11
C SER A 125 -10.31 -34.01 8.54
N ARG A 126 -9.71 -34.57 7.47
CA ARG A 126 -10.14 -35.88 6.95
C ARG A 126 -9.60 -37.06 7.76
N ARG A 127 -8.51 -36.87 8.52
CA ARG A 127 -7.83 -37.90 9.29
C ARG A 127 -8.36 -38.03 10.72
N SER A 128 -8.89 -36.95 11.30
CA SER A 128 -9.41 -36.92 12.66
C SER A 128 -10.93 -36.93 12.66
N HIS A 129 -11.53 -37.94 13.29
CA HIS A 129 -12.99 -38.03 13.44
C HIS A 129 -13.49 -37.31 14.69
N LYS A 130 -12.64 -37.06 15.68
CA LYS A 130 -13.01 -36.55 16.99
C LYS A 130 -13.25 -35.03 17.04
N ASP A 131 -12.57 -34.28 16.19
CA ASP A 131 -12.57 -32.79 16.23
C ASP A 131 -13.27 -32.16 15.02
N ARG A 132 -14.06 -32.94 14.29
CA ARG A 132 -14.67 -32.58 13.00
C ARG A 132 -15.53 -31.30 13.01
N LYS A 133 -16.08 -30.94 14.18
CA LYS A 133 -16.95 -29.77 14.31
C LYS A 133 -16.14 -28.47 14.45
N ASP A 134 -15.06 -28.53 15.19
CA ASP A 134 -14.16 -27.38 15.39
C ASP A 134 -13.34 -27.14 14.12
N ASP A 135 -12.79 -28.17 13.48
CA ASP A 135 -12.10 -28.11 12.19
C ASP A 135 -12.97 -27.48 11.10
N LYS A 136 -14.30 -27.74 11.09
CA LYS A 136 -15.21 -27.11 10.13
C LYS A 136 -15.37 -25.62 10.36
N LYS A 137 -15.39 -25.16 11.62
CA LYS A 137 -15.46 -23.73 11.96
C LYS A 137 -14.18 -23.02 11.56
N ASP A 138 -13.03 -23.62 11.86
CA ASP A 138 -11.73 -23.06 11.52
C ASP A 138 -11.58 -22.95 10.00
N MET A 139 -11.88 -24.01 9.25
CA MET A 139 -11.90 -23.94 7.79
C MET A 139 -12.91 -22.91 7.21
N ALA A 140 -14.03 -22.64 7.89
CA ALA A 140 -14.96 -21.62 7.44
C ALA A 140 -14.41 -20.21 7.66
N ARG A 141 -13.68 -20.00 8.78
CA ARG A 141 -12.97 -18.74 9.09
C ARG A 141 -11.86 -18.47 8.08
N ASP A 142 -11.00 -19.48 7.83
CA ASP A 142 -9.90 -19.37 6.87
C ASP A 142 -10.38 -19.07 5.45
N ARG A 143 -11.53 -19.64 5.06
CA ARG A 143 -12.15 -19.29 3.77
C ARG A 143 -12.71 -17.88 3.74
N ALA A 144 -13.13 -17.32 4.87
CA ALA A 144 -13.58 -15.93 4.96
C ALA A 144 -12.38 -15.01 4.84
N ASN A 145 -11.33 -15.21 5.62
CA ASN A 145 -10.09 -14.45 5.57
C ASN A 145 -9.52 -14.42 4.14
N LYS A 146 -9.35 -15.59 3.53
CA LYS A 146 -8.90 -15.67 2.14
C LYS A 146 -9.77 -14.93 1.12
N ARG A 147 -11.09 -14.78 1.35
CA ARG A 147 -11.95 -13.98 0.47
C ARG A 147 -11.68 -12.50 0.65
N ASP A 148 -11.38 -12.09 1.88
CA ASP A 148 -11.03 -10.71 2.20
C ASP A 148 -9.65 -10.38 1.60
N ASP A 149 -8.61 -11.21 1.77
CA ASP A 149 -7.28 -11.02 1.14
C ASP A 149 -7.37 -10.86 -0.38
N LYS A 150 -8.25 -11.65 -1.02
CA LYS A 150 -8.47 -11.52 -2.47
C LYS A 150 -9.18 -10.23 -2.86
N ARG A 151 -9.99 -9.67 -1.97
CA ARG A 151 -10.65 -8.39 -2.19
C ARG A 151 -9.63 -7.27 -2.06
N ASP A 152 -8.88 -7.29 -0.96
CA ASP A 152 -7.87 -6.30 -0.65
C ASP A 152 -6.81 -6.25 -1.75
N ARG A 153 -6.31 -7.41 -2.21
CA ARG A 153 -5.41 -7.45 -3.38
C ARG A 153 -6.00 -6.85 -4.66
N ARG A 154 -7.32 -7.00 -4.91
CA ARG A 154 -7.93 -6.37 -6.09
C ARG A 154 -8.00 -4.87 -5.95
N ASP A 155 -8.19 -4.39 -4.73
CA ASP A 155 -8.19 -2.98 -4.41
C ASP A 155 -6.77 -2.41 -4.55
N ASP A 156 -5.73 -3.11 -4.06
CA ASP A 156 -4.31 -2.75 -4.25
C ASP A 156 -3.93 -2.63 -5.74
N VAL A 157 -4.35 -3.60 -6.57
CA VAL A 157 -4.07 -3.54 -8.02
C VAL A 157 -4.71 -2.31 -8.65
N ARG A 158 -5.97 -2.02 -8.31
CA ARG A 158 -6.67 -0.84 -8.83
C ARG A 158 -6.01 0.46 -8.38
N ASP A 159 -5.53 0.51 -7.15
CA ASP A 159 -4.87 1.67 -6.58
C ASP A 159 -3.49 1.90 -7.19
N PHE A 160 -2.77 0.82 -7.45
CA PHE A 160 -1.52 0.85 -8.20
C PHE A 160 -1.73 1.38 -9.63
N ASP A 161 -2.70 0.86 -10.37
CA ASP A 161 -3.01 1.32 -11.73
C ASP A 161 -3.35 2.82 -11.72
N ALA A 162 -4.18 3.26 -10.79
CA ALA A 162 -4.53 4.66 -10.62
C ALA A 162 -3.29 5.52 -10.28
N GLN A 163 -2.36 5.03 -9.46
CA GLN A 163 -1.12 5.73 -9.11
C GLN A 163 -0.18 5.84 -10.31
N VAL A 164 -0.04 4.78 -11.11
CA VAL A 164 0.78 4.80 -12.34
C VAL A 164 0.21 5.80 -13.33
N HIS A 165 -1.09 5.81 -13.58
CA HIS A 165 -1.72 6.77 -14.48
C HIS A 165 -1.52 8.22 -14.00
N ARG A 166 -1.62 8.49 -12.70
CA ARG A 166 -1.34 9.83 -12.17
C ARG A 166 0.12 10.24 -12.39
N TYR A 167 1.06 9.34 -12.07
CA TYR A 167 2.48 9.57 -12.29
C TYR A 167 2.80 9.89 -13.77
N GLU A 168 2.31 9.07 -14.70
CA GLU A 168 2.52 9.27 -16.13
C GLU A 168 1.95 10.61 -16.59
N ARG A 169 0.76 10.96 -16.11
CA ARG A 169 0.12 12.24 -16.45
C ARG A 169 0.90 13.43 -15.87
N GLN A 170 1.34 13.35 -14.62
CA GLN A 170 2.18 14.37 -13.99
C GLN A 170 3.51 14.55 -14.75
N ALA A 171 4.17 13.46 -15.12
CA ALA A 171 5.41 13.50 -15.89
C ALA A 171 5.23 14.15 -17.26
N HIS A 172 4.16 13.82 -17.98
CA HIS A 172 3.82 14.42 -19.27
C HIS A 172 3.56 15.92 -19.14
N ILE A 173 2.78 16.35 -18.14
CA ILE A 173 2.49 17.77 -17.90
C ILE A 173 3.79 18.52 -17.57
N LEU A 174 4.64 17.96 -16.71
CA LEU A 174 5.93 18.54 -16.36
C LEU A 174 6.82 18.74 -17.60
N GLN A 175 6.93 17.72 -18.46
CA GLN A 175 7.72 17.79 -19.69
C GLN A 175 7.23 18.91 -20.60
N THR A 176 5.92 19.00 -20.80
CA THR A 176 5.30 20.03 -21.64
C THR A 176 5.58 21.44 -21.09
N LEU A 177 5.38 21.65 -19.80
CA LEU A 177 5.54 22.95 -19.17
C LEU A 177 7.00 23.40 -19.05
N ARG A 178 7.95 22.48 -18.94
CA ARG A 178 9.39 22.83 -18.92
C ARG A 178 9.84 23.51 -20.20
N ALA A 179 9.35 23.04 -21.34
CA ALA A 179 9.73 23.54 -22.65
C ALA A 179 9.00 24.85 -23.03
N PHE A 180 7.91 25.20 -22.32
CA PHE A 180 7.04 26.32 -22.69
C PHE A 180 7.38 27.61 -21.94
N ASN A 181 7.41 28.74 -22.64
CA ASN A 181 7.50 30.08 -22.05
C ASN A 181 6.24 30.90 -22.35
N PHE A 182 5.68 31.48 -21.29
CA PHE A 182 4.52 32.36 -21.42
C PHE A 182 4.92 33.67 -22.08
N SER A 183 4.23 34.03 -23.16
CA SER A 183 4.34 35.33 -23.83
C SER A 183 2.92 35.79 -24.21
N PHE A 184 2.65 37.10 -24.08
CA PHE A 184 1.29 37.63 -24.26
C PHE A 184 1.12 38.38 -25.58
N ASN A 185 1.88 37.98 -26.61
CA ASN A 185 1.64 38.44 -27.98
C ASN A 185 0.42 37.71 -28.59
N ALA A 186 -0.14 38.25 -29.67
CA ALA A 186 -1.37 37.73 -30.27
C ALA A 186 -1.28 36.25 -30.65
N ASN A 187 -0.11 35.77 -31.11
CA ASN A 187 0.09 34.40 -31.59
C ASN A 187 0.21 33.39 -30.45
N SER A 188 0.45 33.81 -29.20
CA SER A 188 0.69 32.92 -28.06
C SER A 188 -0.53 32.71 -27.16
N ILE A 189 -1.63 33.43 -27.41
CA ILE A 189 -2.81 33.39 -26.52
C ILE A 189 -3.37 31.98 -26.33
N THR A 190 -3.52 31.24 -27.43
CA THR A 190 -4.07 29.85 -27.37
C THR A 190 -3.13 28.90 -26.64
N ALA A 191 -1.82 28.94 -26.96
CA ALA A 191 -0.81 28.15 -26.30
C ALA A 191 -0.70 28.49 -24.80
N ASN A 192 -0.76 29.75 -24.42
CA ASN A 192 -0.79 30.19 -23.03
C ASN A 192 -1.99 29.62 -22.25
N LYS A 193 -3.19 29.67 -22.86
CA LYS A 193 -4.40 29.11 -22.24
C LYS A 193 -4.26 27.60 -22.05
N ALA A 194 -3.79 26.87 -23.07
CA ALA A 194 -3.58 25.42 -22.99
C ALA A 194 -2.60 25.03 -21.85
N ASN A 195 -1.45 25.73 -21.79
CA ASN A 195 -0.45 25.46 -20.77
C ASN A 195 -0.90 25.89 -19.35
N LYS A 196 -1.73 26.91 -19.23
CA LYS A 196 -2.38 27.25 -17.97
C LYS A 196 -3.36 26.15 -17.51
N ILE A 197 -4.09 25.52 -18.43
CA ILE A 197 -4.95 24.37 -18.12
C ILE A 197 -4.11 23.21 -17.57
N LEU A 198 -2.96 22.92 -18.18
CA LEU A 198 -2.05 21.88 -17.68
C LEU A 198 -1.54 22.15 -16.25
N LEU A 199 -1.26 23.40 -15.89
CA LEU A 199 -0.91 23.76 -14.51
C LEU A 199 -2.03 23.43 -13.51
N ASN A 200 -3.27 23.78 -13.86
CA ASN A 200 -4.42 23.45 -13.01
C ASN A 200 -4.69 21.94 -12.97
N GLU A 201 -4.50 21.25 -14.07
CA GLU A 201 -4.64 19.79 -14.12
C GLU A 201 -3.59 19.12 -13.23
N PHE A 202 -2.33 19.59 -13.24
CA PHE A 202 -1.33 19.08 -12.30
C PHE A 202 -1.76 19.26 -10.85
N LEU A 203 -2.33 20.42 -10.49
CA LEU A 203 -2.89 20.63 -9.15
C LEU A 203 -3.96 19.60 -8.82
N HIS A 204 -4.86 19.26 -9.74
CA HIS A 204 -5.88 18.23 -9.52
C HIS A 204 -5.28 16.83 -9.32
N THR A 205 -4.16 16.52 -9.97
CA THR A 205 -3.46 15.25 -9.70
C THR A 205 -2.91 15.19 -8.29
N LEU A 206 -2.41 16.28 -7.73
CA LEU A 206 -1.95 16.38 -6.34
C LEU A 206 -3.12 16.21 -5.33
N GLU A 207 -4.27 16.79 -5.64
CA GLU A 207 -5.49 16.59 -4.83
C GLU A 207 -5.94 15.13 -4.82
N ALA A 208 -5.84 14.46 -5.97
CA ALA A 208 -6.13 13.04 -6.09
C ALA A 208 -5.13 12.17 -5.31
N ASP A 209 -3.84 12.49 -5.36
CA ASP A 209 -2.79 11.82 -4.58
C ASP A 209 -3.03 11.96 -3.07
N LEU A 210 -3.36 13.17 -2.61
CA LEU A 210 -3.70 13.38 -1.19
C LEU A 210 -4.92 12.57 -0.76
N THR A 211 -5.91 12.44 -1.65
CA THR A 211 -7.12 11.66 -1.40
C THR A 211 -6.81 10.17 -1.33
N ALA A 212 -5.95 9.67 -2.21
CA ALA A 212 -5.47 8.28 -2.18
C ALA A 212 -4.73 7.99 -0.87
N THR A 213 -3.74 8.82 -0.49
CA THR A 213 -3.00 8.67 0.78
C THR A 213 -3.95 8.65 2.01
N LYS A 214 -5.03 9.44 2.00
CA LYS A 214 -6.04 9.42 3.07
C LYS A 214 -6.82 8.10 3.10
N ARG A 215 -7.10 7.52 1.94
CA ARG A 215 -7.81 6.24 1.83
C ARG A 215 -6.92 5.11 2.34
N GLU A 216 -5.71 4.97 1.81
CA GLU A 216 -4.70 4.00 2.24
C GLU A 216 -4.53 4.01 3.77
N LEU A 217 -4.34 5.18 4.37
CA LEU A 217 -4.20 5.32 5.83
C LEU A 217 -5.45 4.86 6.62
N ARG A 218 -6.64 4.87 6.03
CA ARG A 218 -7.86 4.34 6.66
C ARG A 218 -7.91 2.82 6.56
N GLU A 219 -7.48 2.28 5.45
CA GLU A 219 -7.37 0.85 5.16
C GLU A 219 -6.35 0.21 6.11
N ASP A 220 -5.13 0.73 6.18
CA ASP A 220 -4.09 0.29 7.15
C ASP A 220 -4.60 0.25 8.60
N LYS A 221 -5.38 1.26 8.99
CA LYS A 221 -5.96 1.28 10.35
C LYS A 221 -7.04 0.22 10.56
N LYS A 222 -7.76 -0.15 9.50
CA LYS A 222 -8.78 -1.19 9.53
C LYS A 222 -8.11 -2.55 9.66
N GLU A 223 -7.15 -2.85 8.79
CA GLU A 223 -6.35 -4.07 8.81
C GLU A 223 -5.68 -4.29 10.19
N ARG A 224 -5.03 -3.26 10.73
CA ARG A 224 -4.45 -3.35 12.08
C ARG A 224 -5.47 -3.70 13.17
N ARG A 225 -6.74 -3.35 13.02
CA ARG A 225 -7.79 -3.74 13.97
C ARG A 225 -8.19 -5.20 13.78
N GLU A 226 -8.20 -5.66 12.55
CA GLU A 226 -8.49 -7.06 12.16
C GLU A 226 -7.39 -7.97 12.67
N ASP A 227 -6.13 -7.69 12.42
CA ASP A 227 -4.95 -8.39 12.96
C ASP A 227 -5.00 -8.53 14.50
N ARG A 228 -5.44 -7.49 15.19
CA ARG A 228 -5.56 -7.54 16.65
C ARG A 228 -6.66 -8.47 17.12
N ARG A 229 -7.73 -8.63 16.34
CA ARG A 229 -8.81 -9.57 16.64
C ARG A 229 -8.34 -10.99 16.40
N GLU A 230 -7.74 -11.26 15.27
CA GLU A 230 -7.19 -12.57 14.91
C GLU A 230 -6.18 -13.07 15.95
N ARG A 231 -5.24 -12.23 16.37
CA ARG A 231 -4.30 -12.58 17.46
C ARG A 231 -4.96 -12.88 18.81
N ARG A 232 -6.11 -12.30 19.09
CA ARG A 232 -6.87 -12.63 20.32
C ARG A 232 -7.53 -13.99 20.19
N ASP A 233 -8.10 -14.26 19.03
CA ASP A 233 -8.78 -15.51 18.71
C ASP A 233 -7.76 -16.67 18.73
N ASP A 234 -6.62 -16.55 18.09
CA ASP A 234 -5.50 -17.47 18.13
C ASP A 234 -5.04 -17.79 19.56
N LYS A 235 -4.90 -16.75 20.39
CA LYS A 235 -4.54 -16.93 21.81
C LYS A 235 -5.58 -17.73 22.57
N GLN A 236 -6.84 -17.52 22.27
CA GLN A 236 -7.96 -18.23 22.90
C GLN A 236 -7.96 -19.68 22.47
N GLU A 237 -7.82 -19.97 21.19
CA GLU A 237 -7.72 -21.34 20.66
C GLU A 237 -6.55 -22.11 21.26
N ARG A 238 -5.36 -21.48 21.36
CA ARG A 238 -4.20 -22.11 22.02
C ARG A 238 -4.47 -22.46 23.49
N LYS A 239 -5.21 -21.59 24.23
CA LYS A 239 -5.60 -21.87 25.63
C LYS A 239 -6.57 -23.05 25.70
N GLU A 240 -7.53 -23.13 24.78
CA GLU A 240 -8.50 -24.21 24.73
C GLU A 240 -7.86 -25.54 24.36
N ARG A 241 -6.96 -25.57 23.37
CA ARG A 241 -6.16 -26.74 23.02
C ARG A 241 -5.29 -27.24 24.20
N ARG A 242 -4.74 -26.34 25.02
CA ARG A 242 -3.98 -26.71 26.23
C ARG A 242 -4.86 -27.30 27.36
N LYS A 243 -6.10 -26.86 27.48
CA LYS A 243 -7.05 -27.39 28.47
C LYS A 243 -7.60 -28.79 28.12
N ARG A 244 -7.55 -29.15 26.84
CA ARG A 244 -8.03 -30.46 26.33
C ARG A 244 -6.96 -31.54 26.35
N ARG A 245 -5.71 -31.21 26.61
CA ARG A 245 -4.60 -32.13 26.86
C ARG A 245 -4.42 -32.42 28.35
#